data_f43f9942f7fad12f1a9359b8592d0e21
#
_entry.id   f43f9942f7fad12f1a9359b8592d0e21
#
_cell.length_a   1.000
_cell.length_b   1.000
_cell.length_c   1.000
_cell.angle_alpha   90.00
_cell.angle_beta   90.00
_cell.angle_gamma   90.00
#
_symmetry.space_group_name_H-M   'P 1'
#
loop_
_entity.id
_entity.type
_entity.pdbx_description
1 polymer ?
#
loop_
_entity_poly.entity_id
_entity_poly.type
_entity_poly.pdbx_seq_one_letter_code
_entity_poly.pdbx_strand_id
1 'polypeptide(L)'
;MINFDNLYRYQDSLGYIAMQLCFPEKKTFNENIFNEVIDPSHPGYQDLLAFREQMMQYTLSEIQQIYTDTFDFSKKAPLYMTYNQFDTQKERGQMLAKLKVLYEMFGLKMVDNELSDYLSLMLQFLQTIEWRGDERAEENIQLVIMIIEDGTYVMANELGKLNHPYGYVIQALRKTLKLCLQVPEGVALHD
;
A
#
# COMPACT_ATOMS: atom_id res chain seq x y z
N MET A 1 4.47 4.67 -17.34
CA MET A 1 5.46 5.70 -16.98
C MET A 1 5.08 6.25 -15.62
N ILE A 2 6.06 6.51 -14.75
CA ILE A 2 5.80 7.04 -13.40
C ILE A 2 5.81 8.57 -13.42
N ASN A 3 4.85 9.17 -12.72
CA ASN A 3 4.89 10.60 -12.39
C ASN A 3 5.64 10.77 -11.06
N PHE A 4 6.93 11.04 -11.15
CA PHE A 4 7.80 11.17 -9.98
C PHE A 4 7.46 12.37 -9.10
N ASP A 5 6.94 13.47 -9.66
CA ASP A 5 6.55 14.64 -8.86
C ASP A 5 5.36 14.30 -7.96
N ASN A 6 4.37 13.57 -8.48
CA ASN A 6 3.27 13.07 -7.68
C ASN A 6 3.71 12.01 -6.66
N LEU A 7 4.60 11.09 -7.05
CA LEU A 7 5.11 10.10 -6.10
C LEU A 7 5.83 10.78 -4.95
N TYR A 8 6.67 11.77 -5.22
CA TYR A 8 7.35 12.56 -4.20
C TYR A 8 6.36 13.31 -3.30
N ARG A 9 5.35 13.94 -3.91
CA ARG A 9 4.32 14.68 -3.18
C ARG A 9 3.57 13.80 -2.17
N TYR A 10 3.36 12.52 -2.51
CA TYR A 10 2.56 11.60 -1.69
C TYR A 10 3.39 10.61 -0.87
N GLN A 11 4.73 10.72 -0.83
CA GLN A 11 5.59 9.79 -0.09
C GLN A 11 5.19 9.63 1.39
N ASP A 12 4.99 10.74 2.09
CA ASP A 12 4.64 10.71 3.51
C ASP A 12 3.26 10.07 3.74
N SER A 13 2.32 10.32 2.83
CA SER A 13 1.00 9.67 2.89
C SER A 13 1.07 8.17 2.62
N LEU A 14 1.97 7.69 1.76
CA LEU A 14 2.21 6.26 1.58
C LEU A 14 2.76 5.63 2.86
N GLY A 15 3.66 6.31 3.57
CA GLY A 15 4.15 5.88 4.88
C GLY A 15 3.06 5.84 5.95
N TYR A 16 2.17 6.85 5.95
CA TYR A 16 1.00 6.86 6.83
C TYR A 16 0.10 5.64 6.55
N ILE A 17 -0.21 5.37 5.29
CA ILE A 17 -1.02 4.21 4.87
C ILE A 17 -0.33 2.90 5.27
N ALA A 18 0.99 2.78 5.07
CA ALA A 18 1.77 1.62 5.48
C ALA A 18 1.60 1.32 6.98
N MET A 19 1.66 2.36 7.80
CA MET A 19 1.49 2.24 9.26
C MET A 19 0.09 1.74 9.63
N GLN A 20 -0.97 2.16 8.90
CA GLN A 20 -2.33 1.69 9.16
C GLN A 20 -2.54 0.21 8.76
N LEU A 21 -1.71 -0.32 7.89
CA LEU A 21 -1.75 -1.71 7.43
C LEU A 21 -0.83 -2.65 8.23
N CYS A 22 -0.11 -2.15 9.23
CA CYS A 22 0.60 -2.97 10.20
C CYS A 22 -0.34 -3.46 11.30
N PHE A 23 0.03 -4.58 11.96
CA PHE A 23 -0.71 -5.03 13.14
C PHE A 23 -0.76 -3.92 14.21
N PRO A 24 -1.93 -3.57 14.73
CA PRO A 24 -2.09 -2.43 15.63
C PRO A 24 -1.64 -2.76 17.06
N GLU A 25 -0.42 -2.41 17.42
CA GLU A 25 0.09 -2.54 18.80
C GLU A 25 -0.44 -1.45 19.72
N LYS A 26 -0.83 -0.30 19.14
CA LYS A 26 -1.41 0.86 19.84
C LYS A 26 -2.36 1.59 18.92
N LYS A 27 -3.25 2.43 19.50
CA LYS A 27 -4.09 3.31 18.66
C LYS A 27 -3.23 4.39 18.01
N THR A 28 -3.12 4.35 16.69
CA THR A 28 -2.31 5.28 15.87
C THR A 28 -3.13 6.38 15.20
N PHE A 29 -4.36 6.61 15.66
CA PHE A 29 -5.32 7.55 15.06
C PHE A 29 -5.17 8.97 15.61
N ASN A 30 -3.93 9.42 15.82
CA ASN A 30 -3.65 10.77 16.32
C ASN A 30 -4.04 11.81 15.26
N GLU A 31 -4.91 12.74 15.64
CA GLU A 31 -5.41 13.80 14.76
C GLU A 31 -4.30 14.72 14.26
N ASN A 32 -3.34 15.02 15.11
CA ASN A 32 -2.23 15.89 14.74
C ASN A 32 -1.37 15.24 13.63
N ILE A 33 -1.05 13.95 13.77
CA ILE A 33 -0.30 13.21 12.74
C ILE A 33 -1.11 13.12 11.44
N PHE A 34 -2.41 12.84 11.55
CA PHE A 34 -3.28 12.81 10.37
C PHE A 34 -3.26 14.14 9.62
N ASN A 35 -3.51 15.25 10.32
CA ASN A 35 -3.58 16.59 9.73
C ASN A 35 -2.22 17.10 9.21
N GLU A 36 -1.11 16.62 9.78
CA GLU A 36 0.25 16.95 9.32
C GLU A 36 0.59 16.24 7.99
N VAL A 37 0.16 14.99 7.85
CA VAL A 37 0.56 14.13 6.72
C VAL A 37 -0.48 14.10 5.61
N ILE A 38 -1.77 14.20 5.94
CA ILE A 38 -2.87 14.06 4.99
C ILE A 38 -3.57 15.41 4.80
N ASP A 39 -3.15 16.12 3.76
CA ASP A 39 -3.77 17.40 3.37
C ASP A 39 -5.20 17.18 2.82
N PRO A 40 -6.16 18.10 3.06
CA PRO A 40 -7.52 18.01 2.51
C PRO A 40 -7.62 17.86 0.99
N SER A 41 -6.59 18.27 0.24
CA SER A 41 -6.50 18.06 -1.21
C SER A 41 -5.95 16.68 -1.60
N HIS A 42 -5.56 15.84 -0.63
CA HIS A 42 -5.08 14.49 -0.87
C HIS A 42 -6.17 13.62 -1.52
N PRO A 43 -5.87 12.84 -2.58
CA PRO A 43 -6.88 12.07 -3.33
C PRO A 43 -7.66 11.06 -2.49
N GLY A 44 -7.04 10.53 -1.43
CA GLY A 44 -7.64 9.61 -0.46
C GLY A 44 -8.11 10.25 0.85
N TYR A 45 -8.17 11.59 0.94
CA TYR A 45 -8.48 12.29 2.20
C TYR A 45 -9.77 11.79 2.85
N GLN A 46 -10.86 11.75 2.10
CA GLN A 46 -12.18 11.35 2.62
C GLN A 46 -12.19 9.88 3.06
N ASP A 47 -11.49 9.02 2.34
CA ASP A 47 -11.40 7.60 2.69
C ASP A 47 -10.59 7.42 3.99
N LEU A 48 -9.44 8.07 4.11
CA LEU A 48 -8.60 7.97 5.32
C LEU A 48 -9.27 8.62 6.54
N LEU A 49 -10.05 9.68 6.34
CA LEU A 49 -10.88 10.29 7.38
C LEU A 49 -11.96 9.31 7.86
N ALA A 50 -12.69 8.69 6.92
CA ALA A 50 -13.73 7.70 7.24
C ALA A 50 -13.16 6.48 7.98
N PHE A 51 -12.00 5.97 7.54
CA PHE A 51 -11.27 4.92 8.25
C PHE A 51 -10.97 5.32 9.70
N ARG A 52 -10.35 6.49 9.88
CA ARG A 52 -9.99 7.00 11.20
C ARG A 52 -11.20 7.14 12.10
N GLU A 53 -12.27 7.78 11.63
CA GLU A 53 -13.51 7.99 12.40
C GLU A 53 -14.13 6.67 12.84
N GLN A 54 -14.16 5.66 11.98
CA GLN A 54 -14.67 4.34 12.36
C GLN A 54 -13.76 3.65 13.38
N MET A 55 -12.44 3.65 13.17
CA MET A 55 -11.51 2.98 14.07
C MET A 55 -11.42 3.62 15.44
N MET A 56 -11.65 4.93 15.55
CA MET A 56 -11.69 5.61 16.85
C MET A 56 -12.81 5.13 17.77
N GLN A 57 -13.89 4.55 17.22
CA GLN A 57 -15.02 4.02 17.97
C GLN A 57 -14.71 2.70 18.68
N TYR A 58 -13.63 2.00 18.27
CA TYR A 58 -13.26 0.70 18.82
C TYR A 58 -12.17 0.80 19.87
N THR A 59 -12.16 -0.17 20.79
CA THR A 59 -11.03 -0.42 21.69
C THR A 59 -9.85 -0.99 20.90
N LEU A 60 -8.64 -0.95 21.48
CA LEU A 60 -7.47 -1.55 20.84
C LEU A 60 -7.67 -3.06 20.55
N SER A 61 -8.27 -3.78 21.48
CA SER A 61 -8.54 -5.21 21.32
C SER A 61 -9.50 -5.49 20.18
N GLU A 62 -10.56 -4.68 20.01
CA GLU A 62 -11.47 -4.80 18.88
C GLU A 62 -10.79 -4.47 17.56
N ILE A 63 -9.92 -3.46 17.51
CA ILE A 63 -9.13 -3.13 16.32
C ILE A 63 -8.20 -4.28 15.94
N GLN A 64 -7.52 -4.90 16.92
CA GLN A 64 -6.67 -6.08 16.71
C GLN A 64 -7.48 -7.26 16.16
N GLN A 65 -8.68 -7.48 16.68
CA GLN A 65 -9.57 -8.53 16.18
C GLN A 65 -10.02 -8.24 14.74
N ILE A 66 -10.45 -7.00 14.44
CA ILE A 66 -10.82 -6.58 13.08
C ILE A 66 -9.65 -6.79 12.11
N TYR A 67 -8.42 -6.42 12.52
CA TYR A 67 -7.22 -6.63 11.69
C TYR A 67 -7.00 -8.11 11.38
N THR A 68 -6.98 -8.94 12.42
CA THR A 68 -6.71 -10.39 12.33
C THR A 68 -7.77 -11.08 11.46
N ASP A 69 -9.06 -10.77 11.68
CA ASP A 69 -10.15 -11.35 10.88
C ASP A 69 -10.08 -10.93 9.42
N THR A 70 -9.59 -9.70 9.15
CA THR A 70 -9.49 -9.16 7.79
C THR A 70 -8.31 -9.74 7.02
N PHE A 71 -7.13 -9.81 7.64
CA PHE A 71 -5.89 -10.05 6.92
C PHE A 71 -5.27 -11.44 7.18
N ASP A 72 -5.40 -11.97 8.42
CA ASP A 72 -4.74 -13.23 8.75
C ASP A 72 -5.62 -14.43 8.44
N PHE A 73 -6.92 -14.33 8.64
CA PHE A 73 -7.86 -15.43 8.40
C PHE A 73 -8.59 -15.36 7.07
N SER A 74 -8.55 -14.25 6.36
CA SER A 74 -9.20 -14.09 5.06
C SER A 74 -8.25 -14.36 3.90
N LYS A 75 -8.58 -15.33 3.06
CA LYS A 75 -7.88 -15.56 1.77
C LYS A 75 -8.19 -14.51 0.71
N LYS A 76 -9.16 -13.62 0.96
CA LYS A 76 -9.65 -12.65 -0.01
C LYS A 76 -8.93 -11.29 0.08
N ALA A 77 -8.32 -11.00 1.22
CA ALA A 77 -7.62 -9.75 1.47
C ALA A 77 -6.23 -9.95 2.09
N PRO A 78 -5.36 -10.83 1.54
CA PRO A 78 -4.03 -11.03 2.08
C PRO A 78 -3.18 -9.77 1.88
N LEU A 79 -2.36 -9.41 2.87
CA LEU A 79 -1.41 -8.28 2.75
C LEU A 79 -0.15 -8.64 1.94
N TYR A 80 -0.08 -9.83 1.38
CA TYR A 80 1.00 -10.29 0.50
C TYR A 80 0.57 -10.17 -0.96
N MET A 81 1.09 -9.17 -1.64
CA MET A 81 0.58 -8.71 -2.93
C MET A 81 0.68 -9.73 -4.07
N THR A 82 1.62 -10.67 -3.97
CA THR A 82 1.77 -11.71 -5.01
C THR A 82 1.06 -13.02 -4.67
N TYR A 83 0.29 -13.07 -3.57
CA TYR A 83 -0.31 -14.30 -3.05
C TYR A 83 -1.21 -15.04 -4.07
N ASN A 84 -1.97 -14.30 -4.85
CA ASN A 84 -2.91 -14.83 -5.86
C ASN A 84 -2.50 -14.53 -7.31
N GLN A 85 -1.26 -14.05 -7.56
CA GLN A 85 -0.86 -13.57 -8.89
C GLN A 85 -0.13 -14.61 -9.73
N PHE A 86 0.36 -15.69 -9.15
CA PHE A 86 1.18 -16.69 -9.84
C PHE A 86 0.57 -18.09 -9.74
N ASP A 87 0.64 -18.83 -10.85
CA ASP A 87 0.14 -20.21 -10.93
C ASP A 87 1.02 -21.19 -10.15
N THR A 88 2.30 -20.89 -10.00
CA THR A 88 3.25 -21.76 -9.32
C THR A 88 4.00 -21.07 -8.17
N GLN A 89 4.33 -21.84 -7.13
CA GLN A 89 5.16 -21.35 -6.02
C GLN A 89 6.58 -20.95 -6.47
N LYS A 90 7.08 -21.56 -7.56
CA LYS A 90 8.39 -21.23 -8.12
C LYS A 90 8.39 -19.82 -8.72
N GLU A 91 7.40 -19.46 -9.50
CA GLU A 91 7.27 -18.12 -10.11
C GLU A 91 7.10 -17.05 -9.03
N ARG A 92 6.24 -17.32 -8.03
CA ARG A 92 6.11 -16.44 -6.88
C ARG A 92 7.44 -16.27 -6.15
N GLY A 93 8.17 -17.36 -5.88
CA GLY A 93 9.50 -17.30 -5.25
C GLY A 93 10.51 -16.46 -6.02
N GLN A 94 10.49 -16.53 -7.36
CA GLN A 94 11.34 -15.70 -8.21
C GLN A 94 10.98 -14.21 -8.09
N MET A 95 9.70 -13.88 -8.04
CA MET A 95 9.26 -12.49 -7.84
C MET A 95 9.65 -11.95 -6.47
N LEU A 96 9.48 -12.75 -5.41
CA LEU A 96 9.93 -12.38 -4.07
C LEU A 96 11.44 -12.10 -4.02
N ALA A 97 12.25 -12.95 -4.66
CA ALA A 97 13.68 -12.73 -4.76
C ALA A 97 14.02 -11.45 -5.56
N LYS A 98 13.29 -11.20 -6.66
CA LYS A 98 13.48 -9.98 -7.46
C LYS A 98 13.17 -8.72 -6.64
N LEU A 99 12.07 -8.69 -5.90
CA LEU A 99 11.71 -7.57 -5.03
C LEU A 99 12.78 -7.33 -3.94
N LYS A 100 13.28 -8.41 -3.31
CA LYS A 100 14.34 -8.30 -2.30
C LYS A 100 15.60 -7.65 -2.88
N VAL A 101 16.07 -8.12 -4.03
CA VAL A 101 17.23 -7.55 -4.73
C VAL A 101 16.99 -6.09 -5.09
N LEU A 102 15.75 -5.75 -5.53
CA LEU A 102 15.36 -4.39 -5.84
C LEU A 102 15.51 -3.47 -4.61
N TYR A 103 15.01 -3.88 -3.46
CA TYR A 103 15.15 -3.09 -2.22
C TYR A 103 16.62 -2.90 -1.83
N GLU A 104 17.43 -3.94 -1.92
CA GLU A 104 18.87 -3.87 -1.65
C GLU A 104 19.61 -2.93 -2.61
N MET A 105 19.20 -2.88 -3.90
CA MET A 105 19.77 -1.96 -4.90
C MET A 105 19.54 -0.48 -4.54
N PHE A 106 18.47 -0.17 -3.82
CA PHE A 106 18.17 1.17 -3.30
C PHE A 106 18.63 1.37 -1.84
N GLY A 107 19.48 0.48 -1.32
CA GLY A 107 20.10 0.62 -0.01
C GLY A 107 19.24 0.18 1.17
N LEU A 108 18.09 -0.46 0.92
CA LEU A 108 17.20 -0.93 1.97
C LEU A 108 17.44 -2.42 2.25
N LYS A 109 17.63 -2.74 3.53
CA LYS A 109 17.68 -4.13 4.00
C LYS A 109 16.34 -4.51 4.60
N MET A 110 15.80 -5.62 4.14
CA MET A 110 14.59 -6.18 4.75
C MET A 110 14.89 -6.67 6.16
N VAL A 111 13.91 -6.48 7.05
CA VAL A 111 13.93 -7.11 8.38
C VAL A 111 13.73 -8.63 8.19
N ASP A 112 14.48 -9.43 8.93
CA ASP A 112 14.37 -10.89 8.88
C ASP A 112 12.94 -11.34 9.22
N ASN A 113 12.48 -12.37 8.51
CA ASN A 113 11.19 -13.05 8.64
C ASN A 113 9.97 -12.36 7.99
N GLU A 114 10.12 -11.29 7.20
CA GLU A 114 9.01 -10.76 6.40
C GLU A 114 9.20 -11.08 4.91
N LEU A 115 8.11 -11.25 4.18
CA LEU A 115 8.16 -11.45 2.72
C LEU A 115 8.25 -10.10 2.00
N SER A 116 8.98 -10.08 0.90
CA SER A 116 9.24 -8.86 0.13
C SER A 116 8.00 -8.28 -0.56
N ASP A 117 6.92 -9.05 -0.68
CA ASP A 117 5.63 -8.62 -1.23
C ASP A 117 4.62 -8.18 -0.16
N TYR A 118 5.04 -8.03 1.11
CA TYR A 118 4.18 -7.51 2.17
C TYR A 118 3.85 -6.03 1.91
N LEU A 119 2.56 -5.70 1.81
CA LEU A 119 2.10 -4.39 1.35
C LEU A 119 2.69 -3.23 2.14
N SER A 120 2.70 -3.31 3.49
CA SER A 120 3.28 -2.25 4.32
C SER A 120 4.77 -2.05 4.04
N LEU A 121 5.53 -3.12 3.80
CA LEU A 121 6.95 -3.04 3.43
C LEU A 121 7.14 -2.38 2.06
N MET A 122 6.31 -2.75 1.08
CA MET A 122 6.35 -2.14 -0.26
C MET A 122 6.06 -0.64 -0.21
N LEU A 123 5.12 -0.21 0.63
CA LEU A 123 4.79 1.21 0.80
C LEU A 123 5.89 1.96 1.56
N GLN A 124 6.50 1.36 2.58
CA GLN A 124 7.67 1.92 3.27
C GLN A 124 8.86 2.07 2.31
N PHE A 125 9.06 1.12 1.41
CA PHE A 125 10.03 1.25 0.34
C PHE A 125 9.76 2.50 -0.49
N LEU A 126 8.54 2.68 -1.03
CA LEU A 126 8.16 3.85 -1.82
C LEU A 126 8.28 5.17 -1.04
N GLN A 127 8.08 5.15 0.28
CA GLN A 127 8.24 6.31 1.15
C GLN A 127 9.69 6.74 1.31
N THR A 128 10.62 5.77 1.40
CA THR A 128 11.98 6.04 1.90
C THR A 128 13.04 6.12 0.82
N ILE A 129 12.73 5.64 -0.41
CA ILE A 129 13.74 5.59 -1.47
C ILE A 129 14.12 6.97 -2.00
N GLU A 130 15.40 7.12 -2.27
CA GLU A 130 15.94 8.23 -3.04
C GLU A 130 16.11 7.79 -4.49
N TRP A 131 15.28 8.32 -5.39
CA TRP A 131 15.33 7.93 -6.82
C TRP A 131 15.91 8.99 -7.75
N ARG A 132 16.10 10.21 -7.25
CA ARG A 132 16.54 11.33 -8.08
C ARG A 132 17.91 11.06 -8.68
N GLY A 133 17.95 11.02 -10.02
CA GLY A 133 19.18 10.78 -10.78
C GLY A 133 19.58 9.32 -10.90
N ASP A 134 18.78 8.37 -10.43
CA ASP A 134 19.00 6.94 -10.66
C ASP A 134 18.22 6.48 -11.90
N GLU A 135 18.95 6.13 -12.97
CA GLU A 135 18.36 5.68 -14.25
C GLU A 135 17.55 4.37 -14.11
N ARG A 136 17.76 3.61 -13.03
CA ARG A 136 17.05 2.36 -12.76
C ARG A 136 15.69 2.60 -12.08
N ALA A 137 15.48 3.82 -11.56
CA ALA A 137 14.33 4.10 -10.68
C ALA A 137 12.99 3.87 -11.39
N GLU A 138 12.84 4.35 -12.63
CA GLU A 138 11.55 4.30 -13.32
C GLU A 138 11.03 2.86 -13.48
N GLU A 139 11.83 1.96 -14.04
CA GLU A 139 11.43 0.57 -14.28
C GLU A 139 11.15 -0.16 -12.96
N ASN A 140 12.00 0.02 -11.96
CA ASN A 140 11.90 -0.68 -10.68
C ASN A 140 10.71 -0.18 -9.83
N ILE A 141 10.49 1.12 -9.76
CA ILE A 141 9.34 1.71 -9.06
C ILE A 141 8.04 1.34 -9.77
N GLN A 142 8.03 1.37 -11.10
CA GLN A 142 6.87 0.93 -11.88
C GLN A 142 6.51 -0.52 -11.57
N LEU A 143 7.48 -1.42 -11.48
CA LEU A 143 7.24 -2.82 -11.10
C LEU A 143 6.59 -2.92 -9.71
N VAL A 144 7.10 -2.19 -8.71
CA VAL A 144 6.55 -2.19 -7.36
C VAL A 144 5.10 -1.71 -7.36
N ILE A 145 4.82 -0.58 -8.03
CA ILE A 145 3.47 -0.01 -8.10
C ILE A 145 2.52 -0.97 -8.82
N MET A 146 2.92 -1.60 -9.93
CA MET A 146 2.09 -2.59 -10.63
C MET A 146 1.70 -3.77 -9.73
N ILE A 147 2.66 -4.31 -8.98
CA ILE A 147 2.38 -5.41 -8.03
C ILE A 147 1.39 -4.97 -6.95
N ILE A 148 1.52 -3.75 -6.43
CA ILE A 148 0.58 -3.19 -5.44
C ILE A 148 -0.81 -3.02 -6.07
N GLU A 149 -0.90 -2.45 -7.27
CA GLU A 149 -2.17 -2.25 -7.97
C GLU A 149 -2.91 -3.57 -8.21
N ASP A 150 -2.21 -4.58 -8.72
CA ASP A 150 -2.78 -5.90 -8.98
C ASP A 150 -3.23 -6.59 -7.68
N GLY A 151 -2.37 -6.60 -6.65
CA GLY A 151 -2.67 -7.24 -5.36
C GLY A 151 -3.82 -6.57 -4.62
N THR A 152 -3.92 -5.23 -4.69
CA THR A 152 -4.98 -4.49 -4.00
C THR A 152 -6.30 -4.43 -4.76
N TYR A 153 -6.36 -4.80 -6.03
CA TYR A 153 -7.59 -4.76 -6.83
C TYR A 153 -8.70 -5.64 -6.23
N VAL A 154 -8.37 -6.90 -5.95
CA VAL A 154 -9.33 -7.84 -5.35
C VAL A 154 -9.72 -7.40 -3.94
N MET A 155 -8.74 -6.93 -3.15
CA MET A 155 -8.97 -6.42 -1.79
C MET A 155 -9.96 -5.25 -1.79
N ALA A 156 -9.78 -4.27 -2.68
CA ALA A 156 -10.65 -3.10 -2.79
C ALA A 156 -12.10 -3.52 -3.08
N ASN A 157 -12.30 -4.47 -3.99
CA ASN A 157 -13.63 -4.97 -4.34
C ASN A 157 -14.29 -5.75 -3.19
N GLU A 158 -13.56 -6.62 -2.51
CA GLU A 158 -14.13 -7.44 -1.42
C GLU A 158 -14.41 -6.59 -0.18
N LEU A 159 -13.49 -5.76 0.26
CA LEU A 159 -13.66 -4.92 1.44
C LEU A 159 -14.66 -3.77 1.20
N GLY A 160 -14.73 -3.24 -0.03
CA GLY A 160 -15.68 -2.20 -0.42
C GLY A 160 -17.13 -2.66 -0.35
N LYS A 161 -17.44 -3.91 -0.74
CA LYS A 161 -18.78 -4.50 -0.63
C LYS A 161 -19.31 -4.56 0.81
N LEU A 162 -18.39 -4.62 1.77
CA LEU A 162 -18.71 -4.79 3.19
C LEU A 162 -18.70 -3.45 3.95
N ASN A 163 -18.43 -2.32 3.30
CA ASN A 163 -18.13 -1.03 3.97
C ASN A 163 -17.10 -1.21 5.10
N HIS A 164 -16.12 -2.06 4.87
CA HIS A 164 -15.14 -2.45 5.87
C HIS A 164 -14.14 -1.31 6.11
N PRO A 165 -13.73 -1.00 7.35
CA PRO A 165 -12.80 0.10 7.62
C PRO A 165 -11.53 0.05 6.77
N TYR A 166 -10.88 -1.11 6.69
CA TYR A 166 -9.68 -1.28 5.84
C TYR A 166 -9.93 -1.13 4.34
N GLY A 167 -11.19 -1.26 3.88
CA GLY A 167 -11.55 -0.96 2.50
C GLY A 167 -11.29 0.50 2.14
N TYR A 168 -11.52 1.43 3.05
CA TYR A 168 -11.19 2.84 2.85
C TYR A 168 -9.69 3.07 2.72
N VAL A 169 -8.87 2.39 3.52
CA VAL A 169 -7.40 2.49 3.42
C VAL A 169 -6.90 2.03 2.06
N ILE A 170 -7.41 0.89 1.58
CA ILE A 170 -7.06 0.35 0.26
C ILE A 170 -7.54 1.26 -0.86
N GLN A 171 -8.74 1.84 -0.76
CA GLN A 171 -9.22 2.81 -1.75
C GLN A 171 -8.37 4.09 -1.79
N ALA A 172 -8.01 4.63 -0.61
CA ALA A 172 -7.12 5.79 -0.53
C ALA A 172 -5.77 5.50 -1.20
N LEU A 173 -5.18 4.34 -0.91
CA LEU A 173 -3.94 3.90 -1.54
C LEU A 173 -4.06 3.89 -3.07
N ARG A 174 -5.08 3.22 -3.61
CA ARG A 174 -5.29 3.10 -5.06
C ARG A 174 -5.52 4.45 -5.73
N LYS A 175 -6.32 5.35 -5.12
CA LYS A 175 -6.50 6.73 -5.62
C LYS A 175 -5.17 7.49 -5.68
N THR A 176 -4.31 7.31 -4.69
CA THR A 176 -2.99 7.95 -4.61
C THR A 176 -2.07 7.42 -5.69
N LEU A 177 -1.95 6.11 -5.83
CA LEU A 177 -1.09 5.47 -6.82
C LEU A 177 -1.54 5.76 -8.26
N LYS A 178 -2.86 5.84 -8.51
CA LYS A 178 -3.40 6.22 -9.83
C LYS A 178 -2.86 7.58 -10.30
N LEU A 179 -2.66 8.54 -9.41
CA LEU A 179 -2.06 9.84 -9.75
C LEU A 179 -0.53 9.76 -9.95
N CYS A 180 0.12 8.75 -9.40
CA CYS A 180 1.55 8.50 -9.60
C CYS A 180 1.83 7.77 -10.93
N LEU A 181 0.80 7.28 -11.63
CA LEU A 181 0.92 6.68 -12.94
C LEU A 181 0.55 7.70 -14.02
N GLN A 182 1.46 7.91 -14.98
CA GLN A 182 1.12 8.66 -16.19
C GLN A 182 0.44 7.69 -17.15
N VAL A 183 -0.81 7.98 -17.49
CA VAL A 183 -1.52 7.26 -18.56
C VAL A 183 -0.98 7.82 -19.89
N PRO A 184 -0.45 6.96 -20.78
CA PRO A 184 -0.17 7.41 -22.15
C PRO A 184 -1.45 7.96 -22.79
N GLU A 185 -1.36 9.11 -23.46
CA GLU A 185 -2.49 9.69 -24.17
C GLU A 185 -3.08 8.63 -25.13
N GLY A 186 -4.32 8.22 -24.91
CA GLY A 186 -5.05 7.28 -25.76
C GLY A 186 -5.39 5.91 -25.14
N VAL A 187 -5.01 5.62 -23.91
CA VAL A 187 -5.43 4.39 -23.19
C VAL A 187 -6.50 4.73 -22.17
N ALA A 188 -7.74 4.26 -22.40
CA ALA A 188 -8.78 4.34 -21.39
C ALA A 188 -8.44 3.39 -20.24
N LEU A 189 -8.27 3.91 -19.02
CA LEU A 189 -8.24 3.10 -17.81
C LEU A 189 -9.64 2.53 -17.61
N HIS A 190 -9.75 1.22 -17.53
CA HIS A 190 -10.99 0.58 -17.11
C HIS A 190 -11.25 0.91 -15.65
N ASP A 191 -12.39 1.56 -15.40
CA ASP A 191 -12.92 1.87 -14.06
C ASP A 191 -13.36 0.61 -13.30
#